data_a4e34ba582c709ad485c959bdb4788b6
#
_entry.id   a4e34ba582c709ad485c959bdb4788b6
#
_cell.length_a   1.000
_cell.length_b   1.000
_cell.length_c   1.000
_cell.angle_alpha   90.00
_cell.angle_beta   90.00
_cell.angle_gamma   90.00
#
_symmetry.space_group_name_H-M   'P 1'
#
loop_
_entity.id
_entity.type
_entity.pdbx_description
1 polymer ?
#
loop_
_entity_poly.entity_id
_entity_poly.type
_entity_poly.pdbx_seq_one_letter_code
_entity_poly.pdbx_strand_id
1 'polypeptide(L)'
;MAKTKFENFETRTIPRDAIKNAPYNPRVIDKKAKERLRRAIRENGLVSTLTWNQRTGNLVGGHQRLEQLDALEGNKTYEITVCVIDVDEREEAKLNVQLNNPSMQGEWDLDKLAAMTETFDMSLDDMGFNEADAAFMFDGDERFVDLFETKEAADEKEKLKQIKEKRVNGVKEMESGNMADSMVTIVFKDKAARNEFMKQIHVEPHERYVTVEQVRRLAGQDT
;
A
#
# COMPACT_ATOMS: atom_id res chain seq x y z
N MET A 1 -39.81 -2.09 -7.96
CA MET A 1 -38.70 -2.04 -8.95
C MET A 1 -38.01 -3.40 -8.94
N ALA A 2 -37.55 -3.88 -10.12
CA ALA A 2 -36.82 -5.14 -10.19
C ALA A 2 -35.38 -4.94 -9.68
N LYS A 3 -34.84 -5.89 -8.91
CA LYS A 3 -33.41 -5.91 -8.55
C LYS A 3 -32.55 -6.09 -9.78
N THR A 4 -31.31 -5.55 -9.75
CA THR A 4 -30.36 -5.83 -10.83
C THR A 4 -30.00 -7.32 -10.84
N LYS A 5 -29.83 -7.88 -12.05
CA LYS A 5 -29.39 -9.28 -12.21
C LYS A 5 -27.94 -9.55 -11.80
N PHE A 6 -27.19 -8.50 -11.51
CA PHE A 6 -25.78 -8.58 -11.08
C PHE A 6 -25.59 -8.51 -9.57
N GLU A 7 -26.66 -8.32 -8.77
CA GLU A 7 -26.60 -8.39 -7.33
C GLU A 7 -26.55 -9.86 -6.91
N ASN A 8 -25.39 -10.31 -6.46
CA ASN A 8 -25.14 -11.71 -6.09
C ASN A 8 -24.76 -11.81 -4.59
N PHE A 9 -25.49 -11.12 -3.74
CA PHE A 9 -25.34 -11.19 -2.30
C PHE A 9 -26.67 -10.92 -1.58
N GLU A 10 -26.73 -11.30 -0.33
CA GLU A 10 -27.75 -10.88 0.63
C GLU A 10 -27.10 -10.30 1.88
N THR A 11 -27.84 -9.51 2.66
CA THR A 11 -27.38 -9.04 3.96
C THR A 11 -27.98 -9.90 5.06
N ARG A 12 -27.17 -10.28 6.04
CA ARG A 12 -27.59 -11.09 7.18
C ARG A 12 -26.82 -10.69 8.43
N THR A 13 -27.52 -10.62 9.56
CA THR A 13 -26.88 -10.49 10.88
C THR A 13 -26.51 -11.88 11.39
N ILE A 14 -25.24 -12.05 11.73
CA ILE A 14 -24.65 -13.31 12.19
C ILE A 14 -23.80 -13.09 13.44
N PRO A 15 -23.62 -14.11 14.29
CA PRO A 15 -22.67 -14.06 15.39
C PRO A 15 -21.24 -13.87 14.86
N ARG A 16 -20.45 -13.03 15.54
CA ARG A 16 -19.05 -12.76 15.17
C ARG A 16 -18.17 -14.01 15.14
N ASP A 17 -18.42 -14.96 16.03
CA ASP A 17 -17.67 -16.21 16.13
C ASP A 17 -17.89 -17.16 14.94
N ALA A 18 -18.98 -16.98 14.16
CA ALA A 18 -19.20 -17.70 12.91
C ALA A 18 -18.23 -17.26 11.79
N ILE A 19 -17.57 -16.09 11.94
CA ILE A 19 -16.69 -15.54 10.92
C ILE A 19 -15.25 -15.99 11.17
N LYS A 20 -14.68 -16.72 10.22
CA LYS A 20 -13.26 -17.12 10.19
C LYS A 20 -12.46 -16.17 9.32
N ASN A 21 -11.23 -15.87 9.71
CA ASN A 21 -10.31 -15.17 8.82
C ASN A 21 -9.81 -16.13 7.74
N ALA A 22 -9.84 -15.69 6.47
CA ALA A 22 -9.30 -16.46 5.38
C ALA A 22 -7.77 -16.63 5.57
N PRO A 23 -7.24 -17.87 5.63
CA PRO A 23 -5.83 -18.13 5.93
C PRO A 23 -4.88 -17.63 4.82
N TYR A 24 -5.40 -17.47 3.63
CA TYR A 24 -4.68 -17.02 2.43
C TYR A 24 -4.81 -15.52 2.16
N ASN A 25 -5.41 -14.72 3.06
CA ASN A 25 -5.55 -13.27 2.84
C ASN A 25 -4.16 -12.60 2.75
N PRO A 26 -3.78 -12.03 1.58
CA PRO A 26 -2.44 -11.49 1.38
C PRO A 26 -2.27 -10.06 1.90
N ARG A 27 -3.38 -9.40 2.32
CA ARG A 27 -3.36 -7.98 2.65
C ARG A 27 -2.89 -7.73 4.08
N VAL A 28 -1.83 -6.94 4.20
CA VAL A 28 -1.29 -6.46 5.48
C VAL A 28 -1.34 -4.94 5.48
N ILE A 29 -1.65 -4.34 6.63
CA ILE A 29 -1.55 -2.89 6.85
C ILE A 29 -0.64 -2.62 8.04
N ASP A 30 0.03 -1.47 8.03
CA ASP A 30 0.92 -1.05 9.11
C ASP A 30 0.14 -0.64 10.38
N LYS A 31 0.88 -0.42 11.47
CA LYS A 31 0.29 -0.06 12.77
C LYS A 31 -0.43 1.28 12.73
N LYS A 32 0.13 2.28 12.09
CA LYS A 32 -0.47 3.63 11.98
C LYS A 32 -1.78 3.56 11.18
N ALA A 33 -1.82 2.79 10.08
CA ALA A 33 -3.04 2.58 9.29
C ALA A 33 -4.12 1.84 10.10
N LYS A 34 -3.75 0.86 10.94
CA LYS A 34 -4.69 0.21 11.87
C LYS A 34 -5.27 1.21 12.88
N GLU A 35 -4.45 2.08 13.43
CA GLU A 35 -4.88 3.10 14.39
C GLU A 35 -5.85 4.11 13.74
N ARG A 36 -5.55 4.60 12.52
CA ARG A 36 -6.47 5.48 11.76
C ARG A 36 -7.79 4.78 11.47
N LEU A 37 -7.76 3.55 10.99
CA LEU A 37 -8.97 2.76 10.73
C LEU A 37 -9.80 2.55 11.99
N ARG A 38 -9.14 2.28 13.13
CA ARG A 38 -9.82 2.14 14.44
C ARG A 38 -10.47 3.46 14.88
N ARG A 39 -9.77 4.59 14.69
CA ARG A 39 -10.32 5.91 14.96
C ARG A 39 -11.57 6.16 14.13
N ALA A 40 -11.49 5.97 12.81
CA ALA A 40 -12.61 6.16 11.90
C ALA A 40 -13.83 5.27 12.26
N ILE A 41 -13.61 4.01 12.63
CA ILE A 41 -14.71 3.12 13.08
C ILE A 41 -15.30 3.61 14.42
N ARG A 42 -14.48 4.12 15.34
CA ARG A 42 -14.96 4.66 16.62
C ARG A 42 -15.83 5.90 16.44
N GLU A 43 -15.45 6.78 15.54
CA GLU A 43 -16.11 8.06 15.28
C GLU A 43 -17.38 7.91 14.44
N ASN A 44 -17.33 7.09 13.40
CA ASN A 44 -18.38 6.99 12.39
C ASN A 44 -19.20 5.69 12.46
N GLY A 45 -18.75 4.72 13.27
CA GLY A 45 -19.27 3.36 13.24
C GLY A 45 -18.79 2.55 12.02
N LEU A 46 -19.31 1.34 11.90
CA LEU A 46 -19.05 0.47 10.75
C LEU A 46 -20.04 0.81 9.61
N VAL A 47 -19.69 1.75 8.77
CA VAL A 47 -20.55 2.26 7.67
C VAL A 47 -20.50 1.42 6.39
N SER A 48 -19.68 0.37 6.35
CA SER A 48 -19.56 -0.53 5.21
C SER A 48 -19.54 -1.97 5.66
N THR A 49 -20.40 -2.83 5.07
CA THR A 49 -20.50 -4.24 5.42
C THR A 49 -19.22 -5.02 5.15
N LEU A 50 -19.06 -6.14 5.86
CA LEU A 50 -18.04 -7.15 5.58
C LEU A 50 -18.59 -8.15 4.57
N THR A 51 -17.75 -8.76 3.75
CA THR A 51 -18.15 -9.84 2.83
C THR A 51 -17.77 -11.19 3.41
N TRP A 52 -18.75 -12.06 3.63
CA TRP A 52 -18.59 -13.36 4.25
C TRP A 52 -19.14 -14.47 3.34
N ASN A 53 -18.37 -15.55 3.19
CA ASN A 53 -18.80 -16.71 2.42
C ASN A 53 -19.46 -17.76 3.35
N GLN A 54 -20.75 -17.97 3.18
CA GLN A 54 -21.49 -18.94 4.02
C GLN A 54 -21.04 -20.39 3.82
N ARG A 55 -20.48 -20.72 2.65
CA ARG A 55 -20.03 -22.08 2.32
C ARG A 55 -18.80 -22.50 3.11
N THR A 56 -17.84 -21.61 3.28
CA THR A 56 -16.59 -21.88 3.96
C THR A 56 -16.55 -21.34 5.39
N GLY A 57 -17.37 -20.35 5.69
CA GLY A 57 -17.35 -19.56 6.92
C GLY A 57 -16.24 -18.48 6.91
N ASN A 58 -15.55 -18.29 5.80
CA ASN A 58 -14.44 -17.36 5.70
C ASN A 58 -14.91 -15.94 5.41
N LEU A 59 -14.20 -14.98 6.00
CA LEU A 59 -14.25 -13.58 5.60
C LEU A 59 -13.53 -13.40 4.27
N VAL A 60 -14.21 -12.80 3.30
CA VAL A 60 -13.67 -12.53 1.96
C VAL A 60 -13.20 -11.08 1.83
N GLY A 61 -13.91 -10.15 2.43
CA GLY A 61 -13.57 -8.72 2.43
C GLY A 61 -13.80 -8.06 3.77
N GLY A 62 -12.90 -7.13 4.16
CA GLY A 62 -13.03 -6.35 5.40
C GLY A 62 -12.26 -6.89 6.60
N HIS A 63 -11.25 -7.73 6.42
CA HIS A 63 -10.43 -8.31 7.49
C HIS A 63 -9.90 -7.27 8.48
N GLN A 64 -9.37 -6.16 7.98
CA GLN A 64 -8.83 -5.10 8.82
C GLN A 64 -9.93 -4.38 9.62
N ARG A 65 -11.10 -4.18 9.02
CA ARG A 65 -12.27 -3.60 9.72
C ARG A 65 -12.74 -4.50 10.85
N LEU A 66 -12.83 -5.81 10.61
CA LEU A 66 -13.23 -6.78 11.62
C LEU A 66 -12.21 -6.86 12.78
N GLU A 67 -10.92 -6.82 12.47
CA GLU A 67 -9.85 -6.80 13.49
C GLU A 67 -9.97 -5.55 14.39
N GLN A 68 -10.22 -4.38 13.79
CA GLN A 68 -10.36 -3.16 14.57
C GLN A 68 -11.69 -3.12 15.36
N LEU A 69 -12.76 -3.70 14.82
CA LEU A 69 -14.02 -3.83 15.53
C LEU A 69 -13.89 -4.76 16.74
N ASP A 70 -13.27 -5.94 16.59
CA ASP A 70 -12.95 -6.85 17.70
C ASP A 70 -12.17 -6.14 18.82
N ALA A 71 -11.23 -5.27 18.43
CA ALA A 71 -10.43 -4.51 19.39
C ALA A 71 -11.23 -3.39 20.10
N LEU A 72 -12.24 -2.83 19.45
CA LEU A 72 -13.12 -1.81 20.03
C LEU A 72 -14.15 -2.42 20.97
N GLU A 73 -14.75 -3.56 20.59
CA GLU A 73 -15.70 -4.32 21.40
C GLU A 73 -15.02 -5.01 22.61
N GLY A 74 -13.72 -5.27 22.52
CA GLY A 74 -12.94 -5.97 23.54
C GLY A 74 -13.29 -7.46 23.68
N ASN A 75 -14.15 -7.98 22.82
CA ASN A 75 -14.59 -9.38 22.80
C ASN A 75 -15.02 -9.79 21.37
N LYS A 76 -15.45 -11.05 21.20
CA LYS A 76 -15.97 -11.59 19.95
C LYS A 76 -17.39 -12.16 20.08
N THR A 77 -18.12 -11.75 21.11
CA THR A 77 -19.46 -12.24 21.43
C THR A 77 -20.53 -11.21 21.08
N TYR A 78 -20.44 -10.66 19.87
CA TYR A 78 -21.42 -9.70 19.33
C TYR A 78 -21.99 -10.20 18.01
N GLU A 79 -23.08 -9.60 17.58
CA GLU A 79 -23.67 -9.84 16.26
C GLU A 79 -23.25 -8.75 15.27
N ILE A 80 -23.07 -9.14 14.02
CA ILE A 80 -22.67 -8.22 12.96
C ILE A 80 -23.42 -8.51 11.67
N THR A 81 -23.87 -7.46 11.00
CA THR A 81 -24.47 -7.56 9.67
C THR A 81 -23.41 -7.66 8.60
N VAL A 82 -23.49 -8.70 7.79
CA VAL A 82 -22.54 -9.00 6.72
C VAL A 82 -23.24 -9.11 5.37
N CYS A 83 -22.49 -8.88 4.31
CA CYS A 83 -22.82 -9.25 2.95
C CYS A 83 -22.47 -10.73 2.77
N VAL A 84 -23.49 -11.57 2.54
CA VAL A 84 -23.35 -13.04 2.41
C VAL A 84 -23.23 -13.42 0.96
N ILE A 85 -22.20 -14.17 0.63
CA ILE A 85 -22.01 -14.83 -0.67
C ILE A 85 -21.95 -16.34 -0.49
N ASP A 86 -22.19 -17.10 -1.57
CA ASP A 86 -22.10 -18.56 -1.61
C ASP A 86 -21.31 -18.99 -2.83
N VAL A 87 -19.99 -19.09 -2.66
CA VAL A 87 -19.06 -19.42 -3.75
C VAL A 87 -18.10 -20.52 -3.30
N ASP A 88 -17.49 -21.22 -4.26
CA ASP A 88 -16.43 -22.18 -3.96
C ASP A 88 -15.12 -21.49 -3.52
N GLU A 89 -14.17 -22.27 -3.02
CA GLU A 89 -12.90 -21.77 -2.47
C GLU A 89 -12.05 -21.02 -3.49
N ARG A 90 -12.10 -21.44 -4.75
CA ARG A 90 -11.33 -20.79 -5.84
C ARG A 90 -11.89 -19.39 -6.14
N GLU A 91 -13.21 -19.28 -6.26
CA GLU A 91 -13.87 -18.01 -6.49
C GLU A 91 -13.76 -17.09 -5.27
N GLU A 92 -13.84 -17.66 -4.05
CA GLU A 92 -13.59 -16.94 -2.80
C GLU A 92 -12.20 -16.29 -2.78
N ALA A 93 -11.14 -17.06 -3.10
CA ALA A 93 -9.78 -16.54 -3.14
C ALA A 93 -9.60 -15.44 -4.20
N LYS A 94 -10.22 -15.61 -5.37
CA LYS A 94 -10.23 -14.60 -6.43
C LYS A 94 -10.93 -13.32 -5.98
N LEU A 95 -12.10 -13.41 -5.37
CA LEU A 95 -12.86 -12.28 -4.86
C LEU A 95 -12.10 -11.55 -3.73
N ASN A 96 -11.41 -12.28 -2.86
CA ASN A 96 -10.58 -11.68 -1.81
C ASN A 96 -9.52 -10.73 -2.39
N VAL A 97 -8.88 -11.11 -3.49
CA VAL A 97 -7.91 -10.26 -4.18
C VAL A 97 -8.60 -9.12 -4.93
N GLN A 98 -9.66 -9.39 -5.68
CA GLN A 98 -10.37 -8.40 -6.49
C GLN A 98 -10.95 -7.25 -5.67
N LEU A 99 -11.58 -7.54 -4.52
CA LEU A 99 -12.14 -6.54 -3.62
C LEU A 99 -11.09 -5.59 -3.02
N ASN A 100 -9.83 -5.98 -3.06
CA ASN A 100 -8.72 -5.21 -2.48
C ASN A 100 -7.66 -4.79 -3.53
N ASN A 101 -7.92 -5.03 -4.82
CA ASN A 101 -6.97 -4.73 -5.89
C ASN A 101 -6.93 -3.21 -6.19
N PRO A 102 -5.81 -2.52 -5.95
CA PRO A 102 -5.71 -1.08 -6.23
C PRO A 102 -6.01 -0.72 -7.70
N SER A 103 -5.68 -1.60 -8.65
CA SER A 103 -5.96 -1.38 -10.07
C SER A 103 -7.46 -1.34 -10.42
N MET A 104 -8.33 -1.71 -9.48
CA MET A 104 -9.79 -1.66 -9.63
C MET A 104 -10.44 -0.54 -8.80
N GLN A 105 -9.65 0.26 -8.08
CA GLN A 105 -10.16 1.28 -7.14
C GLN A 105 -10.15 2.70 -7.70
N GLY A 106 -9.52 2.94 -8.86
CA GLY A 106 -9.39 4.27 -9.45
C GLY A 106 -8.38 5.16 -8.70
N GLU A 107 -8.26 6.39 -9.18
CA GLU A 107 -7.34 7.40 -8.65
C GLU A 107 -8.14 8.59 -8.06
N TRP A 108 -7.51 9.33 -7.17
CA TRP A 108 -8.10 10.54 -6.60
C TRP A 108 -7.99 11.72 -7.57
N ASP A 109 -9.10 12.42 -7.78
CA ASP A 109 -9.12 13.74 -8.40
C ASP A 109 -8.67 14.76 -7.34
N LEU A 110 -7.44 15.21 -7.46
CA LEU A 110 -6.79 16.04 -6.44
C LEU A 110 -7.44 17.43 -6.32
N ASP A 111 -7.95 17.99 -7.43
CA ASP A 111 -8.63 19.28 -7.41
C ASP A 111 -9.97 19.20 -6.65
N LYS A 112 -10.70 18.10 -6.85
CA LYS A 112 -11.94 17.86 -6.10
C LYS A 112 -11.67 17.59 -4.63
N LEU A 113 -10.59 16.87 -4.33
CA LEU A 113 -10.20 16.58 -2.95
C LEU A 113 -9.81 17.88 -2.22
N ALA A 114 -9.05 18.79 -2.88
CA ALA A 114 -8.74 20.11 -2.37
C ALA A 114 -10.00 20.93 -2.10
N ALA A 115 -10.91 20.98 -3.08
CA ALA A 115 -12.17 21.70 -2.92
C ALA A 115 -13.04 21.16 -1.76
N MET A 116 -12.96 19.87 -1.46
CA MET A 116 -13.63 19.25 -0.32
C MET A 116 -13.06 19.72 1.02
N THR A 117 -11.73 19.83 1.14
CA THR A 117 -11.11 20.34 2.38
C THR A 117 -11.58 21.77 2.69
N GLU A 118 -11.62 22.63 1.67
CA GLU A 118 -12.08 24.01 1.81
C GLU A 118 -13.59 24.12 2.07
N THR A 119 -14.40 23.38 1.28
CA THR A 119 -15.87 23.48 1.35
C THR A 119 -16.44 22.99 2.66
N PHE A 120 -15.86 21.93 3.22
CA PHE A 120 -16.37 21.24 4.40
C PHE A 120 -15.52 21.48 5.66
N ASP A 121 -14.49 22.31 5.58
CA ASP A 121 -13.56 22.60 6.68
C ASP A 121 -13.00 21.29 7.31
N MET A 122 -12.52 20.39 6.45
CA MET A 122 -11.97 19.10 6.84
C MET A 122 -10.48 19.00 6.51
N SER A 123 -9.71 18.41 7.40
CA SER A 123 -8.32 18.08 7.12
C SER A 123 -8.19 16.77 6.33
N LEU A 124 -7.04 16.54 5.71
CA LEU A 124 -6.73 15.26 5.07
C LEU A 124 -6.64 14.11 6.09
N ASP A 125 -6.25 14.40 7.35
CA ASP A 125 -6.24 13.41 8.44
C ASP A 125 -7.67 12.99 8.84
N ASP A 126 -8.64 13.91 8.82
CA ASP A 126 -10.06 13.58 9.04
C ASP A 126 -10.59 12.61 7.96
N MET A 127 -10.09 12.75 6.74
CA MET A 127 -10.39 11.84 5.62
C MET A 127 -9.59 10.52 5.66
N GLY A 128 -8.67 10.37 6.63
CA GLY A 128 -7.88 9.16 6.85
C GLY A 128 -6.56 9.08 6.08
N PHE A 129 -6.17 10.15 5.37
CA PHE A 129 -4.85 10.23 4.76
C PHE A 129 -3.77 10.43 5.83
N ASN A 130 -2.59 9.87 5.63
CA ASN A 130 -1.42 10.22 6.44
C ASN A 130 -0.58 11.28 5.74
N GLU A 131 0.31 11.93 6.51
CA GLU A 131 1.19 12.97 5.99
C GLU A 131 2.05 12.50 4.80
N ALA A 132 2.52 11.24 4.82
CA ALA A 132 3.32 10.68 3.74
C ALA A 132 2.49 10.40 2.48
N ASP A 133 1.24 9.88 2.64
CA ASP A 133 0.31 9.69 1.52
C ASP A 133 -0.03 11.04 0.90
N ALA A 134 -0.35 12.03 1.73
CA ALA A 134 -0.67 13.38 1.29
C ALA A 134 0.53 14.07 0.63
N ALA A 135 1.72 13.99 1.23
CA ALA A 135 2.93 14.54 0.61
C ALA A 135 3.25 13.88 -0.73
N PHE A 136 2.98 12.58 -0.88
CA PHE A 136 3.18 11.87 -2.14
C PHE A 136 2.12 12.23 -3.19
N MET A 137 0.84 12.31 -2.79
CA MET A 137 -0.28 12.61 -3.69
C MET A 137 -0.27 14.07 -4.16
N PHE A 138 0.09 15.01 -3.27
CA PHE A 138 0.07 16.44 -3.52
C PHE A 138 1.47 17.03 -3.70
N ASP A 139 2.42 16.21 -4.13
CA ASP A 139 3.80 16.61 -4.33
C ASP A 139 3.92 17.79 -5.30
N GLY A 140 4.31 18.95 -4.77
CA GLY A 140 4.45 20.21 -5.49
C GLY A 140 3.18 21.06 -5.62
N ASP A 141 2.07 20.68 -4.98
CA ASP A 141 0.88 21.51 -4.93
C ASP A 141 0.91 22.40 -3.68
N GLU A 142 1.13 23.71 -3.88
CA GLU A 142 1.27 24.70 -2.81
C GLU A 142 0.01 24.80 -1.92
N ARG A 143 -1.17 24.42 -2.43
CA ARG A 143 -2.45 24.45 -1.70
C ARG A 143 -2.46 23.53 -0.48
N PHE A 144 -1.63 22.49 -0.47
CA PHE A 144 -1.58 21.49 0.60
C PHE A 144 -0.37 21.61 1.52
N VAL A 145 0.51 22.59 1.25
CA VAL A 145 1.71 22.84 2.08
C VAL A 145 1.31 23.27 3.50
N ASP A 146 0.25 24.07 3.62
CA ASP A 146 -0.20 24.66 4.89
C ASP A 146 -1.10 23.72 5.72
N LEU A 147 -1.62 22.62 5.12
CA LEU A 147 -2.48 21.65 5.83
C LEU A 147 -1.71 20.72 6.78
N PHE A 148 -0.37 20.78 6.78
CA PHE A 148 0.50 19.92 7.57
C PHE A 148 1.42 20.68 8.53
N GLU A 149 0.97 21.81 9.09
CA GLU A 149 1.74 22.60 10.05
C GLU A 149 1.85 21.96 11.45
N THR A 150 2.47 20.77 11.53
CA THR A 150 3.10 20.34 12.77
C THR A 150 4.63 20.36 12.62
N LYS A 151 5.36 20.71 13.71
CA LYS A 151 6.84 20.74 13.67
C LYS A 151 7.46 19.40 13.22
N GLU A 152 6.79 18.29 13.51
CA GLU A 152 7.20 16.94 13.10
C GLU A 152 7.01 16.72 11.59
N ALA A 153 5.94 17.28 11.02
CA ALA A 153 5.70 17.25 9.57
C ALA A 153 6.73 18.06 8.77
N ALA A 154 7.17 19.19 9.32
CA ALA A 154 8.19 20.01 8.68
C ALA A 154 9.56 19.28 8.57
N ASP A 155 9.94 18.56 9.62
CA ASP A 155 11.20 17.77 9.63
C ASP A 155 11.14 16.54 8.70
N GLU A 156 9.98 15.85 8.61
CA GLU A 156 9.78 14.74 7.66
C GLU A 156 9.68 15.25 6.22
N LYS A 157 9.02 16.38 5.99
CA LYS A 157 8.95 17.06 4.69
C LYS A 157 10.34 17.43 4.17
N GLU A 158 11.19 17.99 5.01
CA GLU A 158 12.57 18.33 4.64
C GLU A 158 13.37 17.08 4.28
N LYS A 159 13.21 15.97 5.01
CA LYS A 159 13.83 14.68 4.67
C LYS A 159 13.33 14.11 3.35
N LEU A 160 12.01 14.17 3.11
CA LEU A 160 11.40 13.70 1.85
C LEU A 160 11.83 14.58 0.68
N LYS A 161 11.91 15.91 0.86
CA LYS A 161 12.44 16.85 -0.14
C LYS A 161 13.89 16.55 -0.51
N GLN A 162 14.76 16.28 0.47
CA GLN A 162 16.14 15.90 0.24
C GLN A 162 16.26 14.55 -0.50
N ILE A 163 15.39 13.57 -0.18
CA ILE A 163 15.35 12.28 -0.88
C ILE A 163 14.89 12.47 -2.33
N LYS A 164 13.89 13.33 -2.55
CA LYS A 164 13.38 13.65 -3.88
C LYS A 164 14.41 14.42 -4.71
N GLU A 165 15.02 15.44 -4.15
CA GLU A 165 16.10 16.20 -4.83
C GLU A 165 17.26 15.28 -5.23
N LYS A 166 17.64 14.33 -4.35
CA LYS A 166 18.64 13.31 -4.70
C LYS A 166 18.16 12.40 -5.83
N ARG A 167 16.86 12.01 -5.87
CA ARG A 167 16.31 11.21 -6.96
C ARG A 167 16.20 11.99 -8.26
N VAL A 168 15.69 13.22 -8.21
CA VAL A 168 15.56 14.09 -9.40
C VAL A 168 16.94 14.48 -9.95
N ASN A 169 17.90 14.80 -9.09
CA ASN A 169 19.27 15.07 -9.51
C ASN A 169 19.95 13.81 -10.06
N GLY A 170 19.72 12.64 -9.46
CA GLY A 170 20.19 11.37 -10.01
C GLY A 170 19.56 11.04 -11.37
N VAL A 171 18.27 11.34 -11.58
CA VAL A 171 17.59 11.17 -12.89
C VAL A 171 18.11 12.20 -13.89
N LYS A 172 18.28 13.48 -13.49
CA LYS A 172 18.86 14.52 -14.37
C LYS A 172 20.33 14.25 -14.71
N GLU A 173 21.11 13.71 -13.78
CA GLU A 173 22.47 13.24 -14.05
C GLU A 173 22.48 12.03 -14.99
N MET A 174 21.46 11.14 -14.89
CA MET A 174 21.23 10.06 -15.87
C MET A 174 20.80 10.57 -17.24
N GLU A 175 19.95 11.60 -17.31
CA GLU A 175 19.47 12.18 -18.58
C GLU A 175 20.50 13.13 -19.23
N SER A 176 21.29 13.87 -18.45
CA SER A 176 22.28 14.82 -18.96
C SER A 176 23.62 14.18 -19.32
N GLY A 177 23.94 13.02 -18.77
CA GLY A 177 25.09 12.24 -19.21
C GLY A 177 24.55 11.00 -19.94
N ASN A 178 24.81 10.82 -21.21
CA ASN A 178 24.56 9.64 -22.04
C ASN A 178 24.81 8.28 -21.31
N MET A 179 24.26 8.12 -20.11
CA MET A 179 24.51 6.93 -19.25
C MET A 179 23.84 5.67 -19.80
N ALA A 180 22.77 5.81 -20.60
CA ALA A 180 22.17 4.66 -21.26
C ALA A 180 23.13 3.95 -22.22
N ASP A 181 23.98 4.71 -22.90
CA ASP A 181 25.04 4.17 -23.79
C ASP A 181 26.28 3.69 -23.03
N SER A 182 26.36 3.97 -21.73
CA SER A 182 27.48 3.65 -20.85
C SER A 182 27.23 2.51 -19.88
N MET A 183 26.03 1.92 -19.88
CA MET A 183 25.65 0.83 -18.99
C MET A 183 25.68 -0.51 -19.70
N VAL A 184 26.30 -1.50 -19.07
CA VAL A 184 26.25 -2.90 -19.49
C VAL A 184 25.56 -3.72 -18.41
N THR A 185 24.54 -4.46 -18.79
CA THR A 185 23.86 -5.40 -17.89
C THR A 185 24.49 -6.78 -17.98
N ILE A 186 25.02 -7.28 -16.87
CA ILE A 186 25.55 -8.63 -16.78
C ILE A 186 24.48 -9.54 -16.20
N VAL A 187 24.07 -10.57 -16.94
CA VAL A 187 23.08 -11.54 -16.52
C VAL A 187 23.80 -12.82 -16.05
N PHE A 188 23.54 -13.22 -14.83
CA PHE A 188 24.10 -14.46 -14.26
C PHE A 188 23.05 -15.58 -14.34
N LYS A 189 23.52 -16.80 -14.57
CA LYS A 189 22.64 -17.98 -14.63
C LYS A 189 21.95 -18.29 -13.30
N ASP A 190 22.60 -17.96 -12.17
CA ASP A 190 22.09 -18.17 -10.82
C ASP A 190 22.79 -17.25 -9.81
N LYS A 191 22.31 -17.28 -8.56
CA LYS A 191 22.83 -16.47 -7.46
C LYS A 191 24.26 -16.86 -7.05
N ALA A 192 24.66 -18.13 -7.24
CA ALA A 192 25.98 -18.61 -6.89
C ALA A 192 27.02 -18.01 -7.85
N ALA A 193 26.77 -18.06 -9.15
CA ALA A 193 27.61 -17.45 -10.17
C ALA A 193 27.77 -15.94 -9.98
N ARG A 194 26.68 -15.24 -9.60
CA ARG A 194 26.75 -13.83 -9.26
C ARG A 194 27.64 -13.56 -8.05
N ASN A 195 27.46 -14.31 -6.97
CA ASN A 195 28.24 -14.12 -5.75
C ASN A 195 29.73 -14.43 -5.96
N GLU A 196 30.06 -15.41 -6.79
CA GLU A 196 31.44 -15.71 -7.15
C GLU A 196 32.07 -14.57 -7.95
N PHE A 197 31.37 -14.04 -8.95
CA PHE A 197 31.80 -12.86 -9.69
C PHE A 197 32.04 -11.65 -8.77
N MET A 198 31.09 -11.35 -7.86
CA MET A 198 31.21 -10.24 -6.92
C MET A 198 32.43 -10.38 -5.99
N LYS A 199 32.75 -11.62 -5.56
CA LYS A 199 33.98 -11.89 -4.80
C LYS A 199 35.25 -11.62 -5.61
N GLN A 200 35.27 -12.00 -6.88
CA GLN A 200 36.43 -11.80 -7.76
C GLN A 200 36.75 -10.32 -7.99
N ILE A 201 35.72 -9.47 -8.02
CA ILE A 201 35.89 -8.01 -8.15
C ILE A 201 35.98 -7.29 -6.81
N HIS A 202 36.08 -8.01 -5.69
CA HIS A 202 36.14 -7.47 -4.33
C HIS A 202 34.96 -6.54 -3.97
N VAL A 203 33.74 -6.92 -4.37
CA VAL A 203 32.51 -6.18 -4.09
C VAL A 203 31.57 -7.05 -3.26
N GLU A 204 30.88 -6.43 -2.31
CA GLU A 204 29.94 -7.16 -1.46
C GLU A 204 28.74 -7.73 -2.25
N PRO A 205 28.28 -8.96 -1.93
CA PRO A 205 27.24 -9.63 -2.71
C PRO A 205 25.88 -8.91 -2.74
N HIS A 206 25.63 -7.95 -1.84
CA HIS A 206 24.38 -7.19 -1.81
C HIS A 206 24.40 -5.94 -2.72
N GLU A 207 25.57 -5.51 -3.20
CA GLU A 207 25.70 -4.38 -4.11
C GLU A 207 24.99 -4.67 -5.43
N ARG A 208 24.28 -3.66 -5.95
CA ARG A 208 23.52 -3.77 -7.21
C ARG A 208 24.27 -3.26 -8.42
N TYR A 209 25.24 -2.38 -8.19
CA TYR A 209 25.99 -1.70 -9.24
C TYR A 209 27.48 -1.91 -9.00
N VAL A 210 28.22 -2.08 -10.05
CA VAL A 210 29.69 -2.16 -10.03
C VAL A 210 30.27 -1.15 -11.02
N THR A 211 31.39 -0.55 -10.67
CA THR A 211 32.04 0.41 -11.55
C THR A 211 32.99 -0.29 -12.55
N VAL A 212 33.30 0.38 -13.64
CA VAL A 212 34.25 -0.13 -14.64
C VAL A 212 35.61 -0.43 -14.02
N GLU A 213 36.07 0.39 -13.06
CA GLU A 213 37.32 0.20 -12.33
C GLU A 213 37.31 -1.09 -11.51
N GLN A 214 36.17 -1.42 -10.86
CA GLN A 214 36.01 -2.68 -10.13
C GLN A 214 36.07 -3.89 -11.08
N VAL A 215 35.48 -3.78 -12.27
CA VAL A 215 35.50 -4.86 -13.28
C VAL A 215 36.85 -4.99 -13.94
N ARG A 216 37.60 -3.90 -14.16
CA ARG A 216 38.97 -3.91 -14.73
C ARG A 216 40.00 -4.70 -13.91
N ARG A 217 39.79 -4.79 -12.60
CA ARG A 217 40.62 -5.65 -11.72
C ARG A 217 40.60 -7.11 -12.10
N LEU A 218 39.49 -7.62 -12.68
CA LEU A 218 39.45 -8.98 -13.23
C LEU A 218 40.35 -9.21 -14.44
N ALA A 219 40.57 -8.16 -15.23
CA ALA A 219 41.33 -8.26 -16.46
C ALA A 219 42.87 -8.11 -16.24
N GLY A 220 43.30 -7.96 -14.98
CA GLY A 220 44.75 -7.79 -14.66
C GLY A 220 45.37 -6.54 -15.26
N GLN A 221 44.56 -5.50 -15.57
CA GLN A 221 44.98 -4.22 -16.11
C GLN A 221 44.99 -3.17 -14.98
N ASP A 222 45.84 -3.41 -13.97
CA ASP A 222 46.22 -2.34 -13.07
C ASP A 222 47.25 -1.45 -13.78
N THR A 223 46.84 -0.24 -14.16
CA THR A 223 47.73 0.84 -14.50
C THR A 223 47.78 1.85 -13.38
#